data_f1e4c4a70875735f05115e1701ff38ba
#
_entry.id   f1e4c4a70875735f05115e1701ff38ba
#
_cell.length_a   1.000
_cell.length_b   1.000
_cell.length_c   1.000
_cell.angle_alpha   90.00
_cell.angle_beta   90.00
_cell.angle_gamma   90.00
#
_symmetry.space_group_name_H-M   'P 1'
#
loop_
_entity.id
_entity.type
_entity.pdbx_description
1 polymer ?
#
loop_
_entity_poly.entity_id
_entity_poly.type
_entity_poly.pdbx_seq_one_letter_code
_entity_poly.pdbx_strand_id
1 'polypeptide(L)'
;QNLPFGVMDSRLIFRLKVIRPFINMVEIPRQVMFTVYVTSTPYDPLVTPVYTISFGGRVEVPQNCELNAGQIVEFDFGDIGASLFSAAGPGNRPAGVMPQTKSIAVKCTNVAAQAYLTMRLEASAVSGQAMVSDNQDLGFIVADQNDTPITPYDLNSVIPFRLDAAAAANVTLRAWPISITGQKPTEGPFSALGYLRVDYQ
;
A
#
# COMPACT_ATOMS: atom_id res chain seq x y z
N GLN A 1 30.78 42.08 16.83
CA GLN A 1 31.52 40.81 16.94
C GLN A 1 30.48 39.68 16.98
N ASN A 2 30.42 38.85 15.95
CA ASN A 2 29.63 37.63 15.97
C ASN A 2 30.38 36.61 16.82
N LEU A 3 30.04 36.49 18.08
CA LEU A 3 30.54 35.45 18.93
C LEU A 3 29.70 34.17 18.68
N PRO A 4 30.34 33.02 18.43
CA PRO A 4 29.61 31.78 18.34
C PRO A 4 28.95 31.45 19.70
N PHE A 5 27.67 31.10 19.67
CA PHE A 5 26.99 30.63 20.88
C PHE A 5 27.04 29.10 20.93
N GLY A 6 27.27 28.56 22.11
CA GLY A 6 27.24 27.12 22.35
C GLY A 6 25.81 26.66 22.64
N VAL A 7 25.38 25.58 21.99
CA VAL A 7 24.13 24.90 22.33
C VAL A 7 24.44 23.88 23.43
N MET A 8 23.90 24.10 24.62
CA MET A 8 23.95 23.12 25.71
C MET A 8 22.88 22.05 25.47
N ASP A 9 23.12 20.82 25.90
CA ASP A 9 22.23 19.69 25.70
C ASP A 9 21.92 19.36 24.21
N SER A 10 22.93 19.39 23.37
CA SER A 10 22.78 19.10 21.93
C SER A 10 22.59 17.60 21.61
N ARG A 11 22.41 16.74 22.60
CA ARG A 11 22.23 15.29 22.41
C ARG A 11 20.76 14.94 22.33
N LEU A 12 20.34 14.46 21.15
CA LEU A 12 18.99 13.94 20.91
C LEU A 12 19.08 12.42 20.73
N ILE A 13 18.27 11.68 21.47
CA ILE A 13 18.20 10.22 21.39
C ILE A 13 16.81 9.82 20.94
N PHE A 14 16.72 9.16 19.80
CA PHE A 14 15.49 8.53 19.32
C PHE A 14 15.51 7.05 19.66
N ARG A 15 14.36 6.54 20.12
CA ARG A 15 14.13 5.12 20.29
C ARG A 15 12.98 4.70 19.37
N LEU A 16 13.28 3.79 18.45
CA LEU A 16 12.25 3.12 17.65
C LEU A 16 11.69 1.94 18.45
N LYS A 17 10.37 1.86 18.54
CA LYS A 17 9.67 0.73 19.12
C LYS A 17 8.83 0.08 18.01
N VAL A 18 9.11 -1.19 17.71
CA VAL A 18 8.25 -2.00 16.85
C VAL A 18 7.02 -2.40 17.66
N ILE A 19 5.86 -1.90 17.27
CA ILE A 19 4.56 -2.18 17.92
C ILE A 19 3.91 -3.40 17.27
N ARG A 20 4.10 -3.57 15.96
CA ARG A 20 3.65 -4.73 15.19
C ARG A 20 4.84 -5.35 14.48
N PRO A 21 5.01 -6.68 14.53
CA PRO A 21 5.99 -7.33 13.68
C PRO A 21 5.60 -7.14 12.21
N PHE A 22 6.57 -7.02 11.34
CA PHE A 22 6.39 -6.87 9.90
C PHE A 22 7.35 -7.79 9.14
N ILE A 23 7.06 -7.98 7.87
CA ILE A 23 7.82 -8.83 6.96
C ILE A 23 8.48 -7.93 5.92
N ASN A 24 9.72 -8.24 5.53
CA ASN A 24 10.52 -7.56 4.55
C ASN A 24 11.02 -6.19 5.04
N MET A 25 10.34 -5.10 4.74
CA MET A 25 10.80 -3.76 5.11
C MET A 25 9.64 -2.81 5.38
N VAL A 26 9.94 -1.80 6.19
CA VAL A 26 9.10 -0.61 6.38
C VAL A 26 9.90 0.62 6.03
N GLU A 27 9.35 1.46 5.19
CA GLU A 27 9.90 2.78 4.89
C GLU A 27 9.25 3.83 5.79
N ILE A 28 10.07 4.60 6.49
CA ILE A 28 9.63 5.70 7.33
C ILE A 28 9.82 6.98 6.53
N PRO A 29 8.75 7.60 6.05
CA PRO A 29 8.87 8.83 5.27
C PRO A 29 9.53 9.93 6.11
N ARG A 30 10.35 10.73 5.45
CA ARG A 30 11.05 11.82 6.12
C ARG A 30 10.06 12.83 6.67
N GLN A 31 10.08 13.03 7.99
CA GLN A 31 9.24 13.99 8.69
C GLN A 31 10.11 14.96 9.50
N VAL A 32 9.69 16.21 9.55
CA VAL A 32 10.27 17.21 10.45
C VAL A 32 9.78 16.91 11.87
N MET A 33 10.72 16.62 12.76
CA MET A 33 10.43 16.34 14.17
C MET A 33 10.45 17.61 15.01
N PHE A 34 11.45 18.46 14.77
CA PHE A 34 11.65 19.70 15.50
C PHE A 34 12.18 20.78 14.59
N THR A 35 11.72 21.99 14.82
CA THR A 35 12.31 23.22 14.29
C THR A 35 12.81 24.04 15.45
N VAL A 36 14.09 24.40 15.42
CA VAL A 36 14.75 25.15 16.49
C VAL A 36 14.89 26.59 16.10
N TYR A 37 14.48 27.45 16.99
CA TYR A 37 14.56 28.91 16.87
C TYR A 37 15.47 29.46 17.96
N VAL A 38 16.15 30.56 17.67
CA VAL A 38 16.89 31.34 18.66
C VAL A 38 16.22 32.69 18.77
N THR A 39 15.91 33.09 19.98
CA THR A 39 15.27 34.35 20.31
C THR A 39 16.12 35.11 21.30
N SER A 40 16.01 36.42 21.31
CA SER A 40 16.73 37.28 22.29
C SER A 40 16.04 37.28 23.63
N THR A 41 14.72 37.08 23.64
CA THR A 41 13.91 36.96 24.87
C THR A 41 12.90 35.83 24.74
N PRO A 42 12.37 35.29 25.85
CA PRO A 42 11.36 34.23 25.84
C PRO A 42 10.04 34.61 25.16
N TYR A 43 9.81 35.88 24.92
CA TYR A 43 8.56 36.41 24.33
C TYR A 43 8.70 36.83 22.87
N ASP A 44 9.89 36.67 22.28
CA ASP A 44 10.10 37.01 20.88
C ASP A 44 9.33 36.00 19.97
N PRO A 45 8.77 36.45 18.85
CA PRO A 45 8.10 35.58 17.91
C PRO A 45 9.08 34.61 17.24
N LEU A 46 8.67 33.34 17.08
CA LEU A 46 9.46 32.27 16.44
C LEU A 46 9.38 32.41 14.91
N VAL A 47 10.09 33.37 14.33
CA VAL A 47 9.98 33.71 12.90
C VAL A 47 11.07 33.08 12.04
N THR A 48 12.30 32.96 12.54
CA THR A 48 13.42 32.47 11.75
C THR A 48 14.01 31.21 12.38
N PRO A 49 13.87 30.07 11.72
CA PRO A 49 14.48 28.84 12.21
C PRO A 49 16.00 28.85 12.04
N VAL A 50 16.72 28.34 13.00
CA VAL A 50 18.18 28.18 12.96
C VAL A 50 18.54 26.83 12.31
N TYR A 51 17.82 25.79 12.70
CA TYR A 51 17.93 24.47 12.06
C TYR A 51 16.66 23.64 12.30
N THR A 52 16.53 22.61 11.46
CA THR A 52 15.43 21.66 11.53
C THR A 52 15.98 20.27 11.66
N ILE A 53 15.44 19.49 12.59
CA ILE A 53 15.77 18.09 12.75
C ILE A 53 14.65 17.28 12.10
N SER A 54 14.99 16.47 11.11
CA SER A 54 14.07 15.56 10.46
C SER A 54 14.52 14.11 10.70
N PHE A 55 13.54 13.22 10.77
CA PHE A 55 13.74 11.79 10.85
C PHE A 55 13.09 11.11 9.66
N GLY A 56 13.74 10.10 9.13
CA GLY A 56 13.23 9.22 8.09
C GLY A 56 14.24 8.12 7.85
N GLY A 57 13.79 7.02 7.27
CA GLY A 57 14.67 5.90 7.05
C GLY A 57 13.93 4.64 6.62
N ARG A 58 14.67 3.55 6.59
CA ARG A 58 14.21 2.23 6.18
C ARG A 58 14.62 1.23 7.24
N VAL A 59 13.68 0.38 7.64
CA VAL A 59 13.94 -0.74 8.54
C VAL A 59 13.70 -2.03 7.77
N GLU A 60 14.73 -2.85 7.63
CA GLU A 60 14.65 -4.16 6.99
C GLU A 60 14.76 -5.25 8.06
N VAL A 61 14.02 -6.33 7.86
CA VAL A 61 14.05 -7.52 8.71
C VAL A 61 14.38 -8.75 7.86
N PRO A 62 14.96 -9.82 8.45
CA PRO A 62 15.33 -11.01 7.70
C PRO A 62 14.14 -11.84 7.26
N GLN A 63 12.95 -11.58 7.80
CA GLN A 63 11.72 -12.23 7.38
C GLN A 63 11.29 -11.69 6.02
N ASN A 64 11.11 -12.58 5.07
CA ASN A 64 10.71 -12.24 3.71
C ASN A 64 9.71 -13.25 3.17
N CYS A 65 8.71 -12.77 2.42
CA CYS A 65 7.80 -13.62 1.64
C CYS A 65 7.85 -13.18 0.17
N GLU A 66 8.20 -14.11 -0.68
CA GLU A 66 8.16 -13.95 -2.11
C GLU A 66 6.80 -14.38 -2.65
N LEU A 67 6.21 -13.54 -3.49
CA LEU A 67 4.92 -13.77 -4.12
C LEU A 67 5.13 -14.16 -5.58
N ASN A 68 4.47 -15.22 -6.02
CA ASN A 68 4.49 -15.73 -7.39
C ASN A 68 5.91 -15.84 -7.98
N ALA A 69 6.87 -16.24 -7.16
CA ALA A 69 8.29 -16.34 -7.52
C ALA A 69 8.86 -15.04 -8.15
N GLY A 70 8.43 -13.88 -7.64
CA GLY A 70 8.84 -12.55 -8.13
C GLY A 70 8.20 -12.15 -9.47
N GLN A 71 7.29 -12.95 -10.02
CA GLN A 71 6.62 -12.65 -11.27
C GLN A 71 5.37 -11.80 -11.06
N ILE A 72 5.11 -10.89 -12.00
CA ILE A 72 3.88 -10.10 -12.02
C ILE A 72 2.68 -11.02 -12.22
N VAL A 73 1.62 -10.80 -11.45
CA VAL A 73 0.32 -11.45 -11.63
C VAL A 73 -0.54 -10.54 -12.49
N GLU A 74 -0.84 -10.96 -13.70
CA GLU A 74 -1.61 -10.19 -14.66
C GLU A 74 -3.04 -10.70 -14.76
N PHE A 75 -4.01 -9.76 -14.75
CA PHE A 75 -5.41 -9.99 -15.06
C PHE A 75 -5.74 -9.24 -16.34
N ASP A 76 -5.94 -9.97 -17.43
CA ASP A 76 -6.29 -9.41 -18.73
C ASP A 76 -7.77 -9.68 -19.01
N PHE A 77 -8.56 -8.62 -19.15
CA PHE A 77 -10.01 -8.70 -19.36
C PHE A 77 -10.39 -8.54 -20.85
N GLY A 78 -9.41 -8.40 -21.74
CA GLY A 78 -9.65 -8.21 -23.17
C GLY A 78 -10.39 -6.92 -23.47
N ASP A 79 -11.06 -6.89 -24.63
CA ASP A 79 -11.80 -5.73 -25.11
C ASP A 79 -13.18 -5.64 -24.45
N ILE A 80 -13.49 -4.49 -23.86
CA ILE A 80 -14.77 -4.21 -23.21
C ILE A 80 -15.34 -2.92 -23.82
N GLY A 81 -16.56 -2.97 -24.31
CA GLY A 81 -17.21 -1.80 -24.89
C GLY A 81 -17.39 -0.66 -23.88
N ALA A 82 -16.94 0.55 -24.23
CA ALA A 82 -17.00 1.72 -23.37
C ALA A 82 -18.41 2.05 -22.86
N SER A 83 -19.43 1.80 -23.67
CA SER A 83 -20.83 1.99 -23.27
C SER A 83 -21.30 1.04 -22.16
N LEU A 84 -20.67 -0.13 -22.02
CA LEU A 84 -21.03 -1.08 -20.97
C LEU A 84 -20.64 -0.56 -19.58
N PHE A 85 -19.56 0.23 -19.48
CA PHE A 85 -19.16 0.87 -18.23
C PHE A 85 -20.15 1.96 -17.80
N SER A 86 -20.57 2.83 -18.73
CA SER A 86 -21.57 3.85 -18.40
C SER A 86 -22.95 3.24 -18.10
N ALA A 87 -23.32 2.16 -18.79
CA ALA A 87 -24.57 1.44 -18.51
C ALA A 87 -24.56 0.75 -17.15
N ALA A 88 -23.40 0.29 -16.67
CA ALA A 88 -23.25 -0.32 -15.36
C ALA A 88 -23.43 0.67 -14.23
N GLY A 89 -23.07 1.94 -14.45
CA GLY A 89 -23.08 2.98 -13.43
C GLY A 89 -21.88 2.90 -12.47
N PRO A 90 -21.68 3.92 -11.61
CA PRO A 90 -20.52 4.03 -10.75
C PRO A 90 -20.44 2.88 -9.73
N GLY A 91 -19.23 2.36 -9.54
CA GLY A 91 -18.93 1.26 -8.63
C GLY A 91 -19.27 -0.13 -9.16
N ASN A 92 -19.89 -0.23 -10.33
CA ASN A 92 -20.39 -1.50 -10.85
C ASN A 92 -19.54 -2.05 -12.01
N ARG A 93 -19.53 -3.38 -12.09
CA ARG A 93 -18.90 -4.14 -13.16
C ARG A 93 -19.78 -4.13 -14.41
N PRO A 94 -19.19 -3.95 -15.61
CA PRO A 94 -19.91 -4.05 -16.86
C PRO A 94 -20.61 -5.40 -17.04
N ALA A 95 -21.80 -5.37 -17.65
CA ALA A 95 -22.54 -6.60 -17.94
C ALA A 95 -21.74 -7.52 -18.88
N GLY A 96 -21.77 -8.82 -18.58
CA GLY A 96 -21.05 -9.85 -19.36
C GLY A 96 -19.56 -10.00 -19.02
N VAL A 97 -18.96 -9.08 -18.27
CA VAL A 97 -17.57 -9.23 -17.80
C VAL A 97 -17.54 -10.11 -16.58
N MET A 98 -16.81 -11.21 -16.66
CA MET A 98 -16.68 -12.16 -15.53
C MET A 98 -15.44 -11.85 -14.71
N PRO A 99 -15.49 -12.00 -13.35
CA PRO A 99 -14.30 -11.95 -12.53
C PRO A 99 -13.28 -13.00 -12.97
N GLN A 100 -12.03 -12.61 -13.04
CA GLN A 100 -10.93 -13.55 -13.24
C GLN A 100 -10.38 -14.00 -11.89
N THR A 101 -9.90 -15.24 -11.84
CA THR A 101 -9.33 -15.85 -10.63
C THR A 101 -7.89 -16.25 -10.90
N LYS A 102 -6.99 -15.89 -9.99
CA LYS A 102 -5.58 -16.30 -10.00
C LYS A 102 -5.20 -16.86 -8.62
N SER A 103 -4.33 -17.85 -8.63
CA SER A 103 -3.71 -18.39 -7.41
C SER A 103 -2.32 -17.78 -7.27
N ILE A 104 -2.06 -17.15 -6.15
CA ILE A 104 -0.79 -16.49 -5.84
C ILE A 104 0.02 -17.42 -4.95
N ALA A 105 1.11 -17.94 -5.46
CA ALA A 105 2.04 -18.73 -4.66
C ALA A 105 2.78 -17.79 -3.69
N VAL A 106 2.83 -18.16 -2.43
CA VAL A 106 3.56 -17.48 -1.36
C VAL A 106 4.64 -18.41 -0.85
N LYS A 107 5.89 -17.95 -0.81
CA LYS A 107 7.02 -18.66 -0.22
C LYS A 107 7.75 -17.74 0.73
N CYS A 108 7.82 -18.11 2.01
CA CYS A 108 8.46 -17.29 3.02
C CYS A 108 9.80 -17.87 3.49
N THR A 109 10.71 -16.97 3.85
CA THR A 109 12.03 -17.28 4.39
C THR A 109 12.17 -16.58 5.75
N ASN A 110 12.75 -17.27 6.72
CA ASN A 110 12.89 -16.79 8.11
C ASN A 110 11.53 -16.46 8.79
N VAL A 111 10.46 -17.01 8.28
CA VAL A 111 9.12 -16.97 8.90
C VAL A 111 8.83 -18.38 9.39
N ALA A 112 8.23 -18.51 10.57
CA ALA A 112 7.90 -19.82 11.16
C ALA A 112 6.96 -20.60 10.23
N ALA A 113 7.23 -21.89 10.07
CA ALA A 113 6.28 -22.80 9.40
C ALA A 113 4.94 -22.75 10.11
N GLN A 114 3.86 -22.87 9.34
CA GLN A 114 2.48 -22.79 9.83
C GLN A 114 2.08 -21.44 10.46
N ALA A 115 2.87 -20.37 10.25
CA ALA A 115 2.50 -19.03 10.70
C ALA A 115 1.19 -18.56 10.08
N TYR A 116 0.42 -17.80 10.85
CA TYR A 116 -0.77 -17.10 10.37
C TYR A 116 -0.35 -15.72 9.84
N LEU A 117 -0.67 -15.46 8.58
CA LEU A 117 -0.33 -14.27 7.86
C LEU A 117 -1.57 -13.66 7.22
N THR A 118 -1.43 -12.44 6.75
CA THR A 118 -2.44 -11.72 5.99
C THR A 118 -1.85 -11.15 4.71
N MET A 119 -2.66 -11.09 3.67
CA MET A 119 -2.32 -10.42 2.41
C MET A 119 -3.21 -9.19 2.26
N ARG A 120 -2.60 -8.04 1.99
CA ARG A 120 -3.27 -6.75 1.76
C ARG A 120 -2.85 -6.15 0.43
N LEU A 121 -3.61 -5.15 -0.02
CA LEU A 121 -3.44 -4.46 -1.29
C LEU A 121 -2.98 -3.02 -1.08
N GLU A 122 -2.04 -2.57 -1.91
CA GLU A 122 -1.66 -1.17 -2.10
C GLU A 122 -1.79 -0.81 -3.58
N ALA A 123 -2.11 0.42 -3.91
CA ALA A 123 -2.25 0.90 -5.29
C ALA A 123 -1.82 2.37 -5.41
N SER A 124 -1.44 2.79 -6.62
CA SER A 124 -0.99 4.17 -6.88
C SER A 124 -2.12 5.18 -6.77
N ALA A 125 -3.34 4.80 -7.18
CA ALA A 125 -4.53 5.62 -7.11
C ALA A 125 -5.72 4.77 -6.66
N VAL A 126 -6.56 5.34 -5.79
CA VAL A 126 -7.64 4.61 -5.12
C VAL A 126 -8.92 5.43 -5.15
N SER A 127 -10.05 4.78 -5.38
CA SER A 127 -11.39 5.33 -5.21
C SER A 127 -12.26 4.30 -4.48
N GLY A 128 -12.58 4.56 -3.20
CA GLY A 128 -13.26 3.59 -2.36
C GLY A 128 -12.47 2.28 -2.26
N GLN A 129 -13.07 1.18 -2.71
CA GLN A 129 -12.45 -0.15 -2.71
C GLN A 129 -11.66 -0.45 -4.02
N ALA A 130 -11.69 0.46 -4.99
CA ALA A 130 -11.10 0.23 -6.30
C ALA A 130 -9.70 0.83 -6.43
N MET A 131 -8.85 0.13 -7.16
CA MET A 131 -7.66 0.72 -7.79
C MET A 131 -8.12 1.50 -9.02
N VAL A 132 -7.80 2.79 -9.10
CA VAL A 132 -8.09 3.63 -10.27
C VAL A 132 -7.04 3.37 -11.34
N SER A 133 -7.48 3.23 -12.60
CA SER A 133 -6.59 3.03 -13.74
C SER A 133 -5.99 4.35 -14.24
N ASP A 134 -5.16 4.28 -15.27
CA ASP A 134 -4.69 5.42 -16.04
C ASP A 134 -5.85 6.15 -16.78
N ASN A 135 -7.00 5.50 -16.94
CA ASN A 135 -8.26 6.15 -17.30
C ASN A 135 -9.09 6.38 -16.02
N GLN A 136 -9.31 7.64 -15.65
CA GLN A 136 -9.97 8.03 -14.38
C GLN A 136 -11.42 7.58 -14.25
N ASP A 137 -12.08 7.24 -15.36
CA ASP A 137 -13.45 6.70 -15.36
C ASP A 137 -13.49 5.22 -15.02
N LEU A 138 -12.35 4.53 -15.03
CA LEU A 138 -12.21 3.09 -14.92
C LEU A 138 -11.31 2.69 -13.76
N GLY A 139 -11.64 1.57 -13.15
CA GLY A 139 -10.82 0.98 -12.10
C GLY A 139 -11.03 -0.52 -12.00
N PHE A 140 -10.34 -1.11 -11.04
CA PHE A 140 -10.39 -2.55 -10.79
C PHE A 140 -10.66 -2.83 -9.32
N ILE A 141 -11.54 -3.77 -9.06
CA ILE A 141 -11.68 -4.40 -7.75
C ILE A 141 -10.77 -5.62 -7.71
N VAL A 142 -10.04 -5.77 -6.62
CA VAL A 142 -9.36 -7.01 -6.24
C VAL A 142 -10.06 -7.56 -5.01
N ALA A 143 -10.32 -8.85 -5.00
CA ALA A 143 -11.12 -9.51 -3.97
C ALA A 143 -10.51 -10.86 -3.56
N ASP A 144 -11.01 -11.40 -2.47
CA ASP A 144 -10.74 -12.77 -2.04
C ASP A 144 -11.51 -13.81 -2.89
N GLN A 145 -11.38 -15.08 -2.56
CA GLN A 145 -12.06 -16.19 -3.23
C GLN A 145 -13.59 -16.11 -3.16
N ASN A 146 -14.16 -15.33 -2.23
CA ASN A 146 -15.59 -15.20 -2.00
C ASN A 146 -16.16 -13.88 -2.61
N ASP A 147 -15.39 -13.20 -3.47
CA ASP A 147 -15.72 -11.88 -4.02
C ASP A 147 -15.81 -10.76 -2.97
N THR A 148 -15.19 -10.93 -1.79
CA THR A 148 -15.07 -9.87 -0.80
C THR A 148 -13.94 -8.92 -1.22
N PRO A 149 -14.23 -7.64 -1.55
CA PRO A 149 -13.21 -6.70 -1.98
C PRO A 149 -12.15 -6.46 -0.91
N ILE A 150 -10.90 -6.35 -1.35
CA ILE A 150 -9.77 -5.90 -0.52
C ILE A 150 -9.61 -4.40 -0.75
N THR A 151 -9.95 -3.60 0.25
CA THR A 151 -9.79 -2.14 0.18
C THR A 151 -8.31 -1.79 0.25
N PRO A 152 -7.76 -1.10 -0.78
CA PRO A 152 -6.36 -0.71 -0.74
C PRO A 152 -6.01 0.14 0.49
N TYR A 153 -4.84 -0.12 1.09
CA TYR A 153 -4.32 0.53 2.30
C TYR A 153 -5.12 0.32 3.59
N ASP A 154 -6.24 -0.39 3.57
CA ASP A 154 -6.98 -0.72 4.79
C ASP A 154 -6.35 -1.95 5.47
N LEU A 155 -5.82 -1.74 6.68
CA LEU A 155 -5.17 -2.79 7.48
C LEU A 155 -6.16 -3.83 8.02
N ASN A 156 -7.46 -3.56 7.96
CA ASN A 156 -8.50 -4.48 8.37
C ASN A 156 -9.12 -5.23 7.18
N SER A 157 -8.88 -4.76 5.96
CA SER A 157 -9.35 -5.37 4.71
C SER A 157 -8.25 -6.24 4.12
N VAL A 158 -8.12 -7.46 4.62
CA VAL A 158 -7.02 -8.37 4.31
C VAL A 158 -7.53 -9.79 4.03
N ILE A 159 -6.74 -10.59 3.31
CA ILE A 159 -6.98 -12.02 3.16
C ILE A 159 -6.14 -12.76 4.18
N PRO A 160 -6.72 -13.41 5.20
CA PRO A 160 -5.98 -14.26 6.12
C PRO A 160 -5.59 -15.58 5.44
N PHE A 161 -4.39 -16.05 5.71
CA PHE A 161 -3.92 -17.35 5.25
C PHE A 161 -2.91 -17.95 6.23
N ARG A 162 -2.65 -19.24 6.09
CA ARG A 162 -1.69 -19.97 6.91
C ARG A 162 -0.63 -20.60 6.03
N LEU A 163 0.64 -20.47 6.42
CA LEU A 163 1.72 -21.21 5.79
C LEU A 163 1.62 -22.71 6.10
N ASP A 164 2.07 -23.53 5.20
CA ASP A 164 2.26 -24.97 5.41
C ASP A 164 3.58 -25.29 6.15
N ALA A 165 3.89 -26.59 6.28
CA ALA A 165 5.11 -27.04 6.92
C ALA A 165 6.39 -26.63 6.16
N ALA A 166 6.27 -26.29 4.89
CA ALA A 166 7.37 -25.81 4.05
C ALA A 166 7.47 -24.25 4.00
N ALA A 167 6.74 -23.55 4.88
CA ALA A 167 6.61 -22.08 4.88
C ALA A 167 6.11 -21.53 3.54
N ALA A 168 5.15 -22.22 2.93
CA ALA A 168 4.52 -21.86 1.68
C ALA A 168 2.99 -21.82 1.81
N ALA A 169 2.33 -21.13 0.91
CA ALA A 169 0.88 -21.10 0.77
C ALA A 169 0.47 -20.73 -0.65
N ASN A 170 -0.81 -20.95 -0.97
CA ASN A 170 -1.45 -20.41 -2.15
C ASN A 170 -2.63 -19.55 -1.71
N VAL A 171 -2.67 -18.30 -2.17
CA VAL A 171 -3.74 -17.35 -1.88
C VAL A 171 -4.51 -17.08 -3.16
N THR A 172 -5.82 -17.28 -3.13
CA THR A 172 -6.67 -17.01 -4.29
C THR A 172 -7.06 -15.55 -4.32
N LEU A 173 -6.80 -14.88 -5.45
CA LEU A 173 -7.29 -13.56 -5.77
C LEU A 173 -8.29 -13.61 -6.91
N ARG A 174 -9.29 -12.75 -6.82
CA ARG A 174 -10.23 -12.47 -7.90
C ARG A 174 -10.15 -10.98 -8.24
N ALA A 175 -10.36 -10.64 -9.52
CA ALA A 175 -10.38 -9.26 -9.95
C ALA A 175 -11.41 -9.05 -11.05
N TRP A 176 -11.92 -7.82 -11.16
CA TRP A 176 -12.80 -7.38 -12.23
C TRP A 176 -12.72 -5.86 -12.41
N PRO A 177 -12.94 -5.38 -13.66
CA PRO A 177 -13.01 -3.96 -13.92
C PRO A 177 -14.36 -3.39 -13.50
N ILE A 178 -14.36 -2.11 -13.10
CA ILE A 178 -15.56 -1.35 -12.77
C ILE A 178 -15.55 0.04 -13.38
N SER A 179 -16.74 0.61 -13.52
CA SER A 179 -16.88 2.06 -13.74
C SER A 179 -16.63 2.81 -12.43
N ILE A 180 -15.77 3.81 -12.45
CA ILE A 180 -15.56 4.70 -11.28
C ILE A 180 -16.60 5.82 -11.26
N THR A 181 -16.74 6.53 -12.38
CA THR A 181 -17.55 7.76 -12.48
C THR A 181 -18.97 7.52 -12.95
N GLY A 182 -19.25 6.39 -13.61
CA GLY A 182 -20.51 6.14 -14.32
C GLY A 182 -20.59 6.83 -15.68
N GLN A 183 -19.57 7.58 -16.10
CA GLN A 183 -19.50 8.18 -17.41
C GLN A 183 -19.02 7.17 -18.46
N LYS A 184 -19.28 7.47 -19.74
CA LYS A 184 -18.71 6.69 -20.82
C LYS A 184 -17.20 7.02 -20.90
N PRO A 185 -16.31 6.04 -20.65
CA PRO A 185 -14.88 6.29 -20.71
C PRO A 185 -14.40 6.57 -22.12
N THR A 186 -13.27 7.24 -22.24
CA THR A 186 -12.55 7.36 -23.52
C THR A 186 -12.07 5.98 -23.93
N GLU A 187 -12.25 5.66 -25.21
CA GLU A 187 -11.83 4.38 -25.79
C GLU A 187 -10.28 4.31 -25.87
N GLY A 188 -9.72 3.17 -25.55
CA GLY A 188 -8.29 2.90 -25.57
C GLY A 188 -7.89 1.89 -24.48
N PRO A 189 -6.61 1.49 -24.44
CA PRO A 189 -6.11 0.62 -23.39
C PRO A 189 -6.18 1.33 -22.04
N PHE A 190 -6.44 0.57 -20.98
CA PHE A 190 -6.41 1.06 -19.62
C PHE A 190 -5.81 -0.01 -18.70
N SER A 191 -5.07 0.44 -17.71
CA SER A 191 -4.39 -0.43 -16.76
C SER A 191 -4.28 0.19 -15.37
N ALA A 192 -4.15 -0.65 -14.36
CA ALA A 192 -3.79 -0.25 -13.01
C ALA A 192 -2.72 -1.17 -12.46
N LEU A 193 -1.83 -0.63 -11.64
CA LEU A 193 -0.80 -1.38 -10.94
C LEU A 193 -1.09 -1.36 -9.43
N GLY A 194 -1.13 -2.54 -8.84
CA GLY A 194 -1.23 -2.73 -7.40
C GLY A 194 -0.07 -3.55 -6.86
N TYR A 195 0.13 -3.48 -5.56
CA TYR A 195 1.14 -4.25 -4.85
C TYR A 195 0.48 -5.06 -3.75
N LEU A 196 0.85 -6.33 -3.67
CA LEU A 196 0.43 -7.22 -2.59
C LEU A 196 1.47 -7.18 -1.49
N ARG A 197 1.01 -7.05 -0.26
CA ARG A 197 1.85 -7.09 0.94
C ARG A 197 1.45 -8.26 1.82
N VAL A 198 2.45 -8.90 2.39
CA VAL A 198 2.26 -9.96 3.39
C VAL A 198 2.70 -9.43 4.75
N ASP A 199 1.83 -9.56 5.73
CA ASP A 199 2.08 -9.16 7.11
C ASP A 199 1.72 -10.30 8.08
N TYR A 200 2.20 -10.24 9.32
CA TYR A 200 1.72 -11.11 10.39
C TYR A 200 0.27 -10.73 10.75
N GLN A 201 -0.52 -11.75 11.10
CA GLN A 201 -1.89 -11.56 11.57
C GLN A 201 -1.93 -10.91 12.95
#